data_073041a1c09c1099def2d242bd14a150
#
_entry.id   073041a1c09c1099def2d242bd14a150
#
_cell.length_a   1.000
_cell.length_b   1.000
_cell.length_c   1.000
_cell.angle_alpha   90.00
_cell.angle_beta   90.00
_cell.angle_gamma   90.00
#
_symmetry.space_group_name_H-M   'P 1'
#
loop_
_entity.id
_entity.type
_entity.pdbx_description
1 polymer ?
#
loop_
_entity_poly.entity_id
_entity_poly.type
_entity_poly.pdbx_seq_one_letter_code
_entity_poly.pdbx_strand_id
1 'polypeptide(L)'
;MIGLNPEKEKYYRDLHEKAWPEILEQIQQAGLQNFSIFITELEGKKYLFSYFEYKGNDFSSDMEKISKNTLMQKWWKETSSCQIPLHGNSGNNAWSAMEMLFHQA
;
A
#
# COMPACT_ATOMS: atom_id res chain seq x y z
N MET A 1 -5.05 -3.40 5.47
CA MET A 1 -6.00 -2.36 5.90
C MET A 1 -5.28 -1.30 6.72
N ILE A 2 -5.61 -0.06 6.48
CA ILE A 2 -5.04 1.06 7.21
C ILE A 2 -6.07 2.21 7.19
N GLY A 3 -6.02 3.10 8.18
CA GLY A 3 -6.86 4.28 8.19
C GLY A 3 -6.35 5.34 7.22
N LEU A 4 -7.23 6.24 6.80
CA LEU A 4 -6.90 7.38 5.94
C LEU A 4 -7.28 8.67 6.67
N ASN A 5 -6.33 9.60 6.74
CA ASN A 5 -6.60 10.92 7.29
C ASN A 5 -7.55 11.66 6.33
N PRO A 6 -8.76 12.03 6.79
CA PRO A 6 -9.74 12.67 5.91
C PRO A 6 -9.26 14.00 5.34
N GLU A 7 -8.39 14.71 6.04
CA GLU A 7 -7.82 15.96 5.55
C GLU A 7 -6.81 15.75 4.42
N LYS A 8 -6.32 14.52 4.26
CA LYS A 8 -5.33 14.14 3.24
C LYS A 8 -5.92 13.30 2.13
N GLU A 9 -7.22 13.03 2.16
CA GLU A 9 -7.85 12.15 1.15
C GLU A 9 -7.65 12.66 -0.26
N LYS A 10 -7.85 13.95 -0.50
CA LYS A 10 -7.69 14.53 -1.84
C LYS A 10 -6.25 14.38 -2.32
N TYR A 11 -5.28 14.66 -1.47
CA TYR A 11 -3.87 14.52 -1.80
C TYR A 11 -3.52 13.06 -2.12
N TYR A 12 -4.02 12.12 -1.32
CA TYR A 12 -3.80 10.70 -1.53
C TYR A 12 -4.37 10.23 -2.87
N ARG A 13 -5.58 10.67 -3.21
CA ARG A 13 -6.20 10.36 -4.50
C ARG A 13 -5.40 10.94 -5.65
N ASP A 14 -4.96 12.19 -5.53
CA ASP A 14 -4.19 12.87 -6.57
C ASP A 14 -2.85 12.17 -6.82
N LEU A 15 -2.17 11.71 -5.76
CA LEU A 15 -0.93 10.94 -5.88
C LEU A 15 -1.13 9.68 -6.73
N HIS A 16 -2.21 8.94 -6.49
CA HIS A 16 -2.46 7.68 -7.17
C HIS A 16 -3.01 7.87 -8.58
N GLU A 17 -3.76 8.93 -8.81
CA GLU A 17 -4.24 9.27 -10.15
C GLU A 17 -3.07 9.57 -11.09
N LYS A 18 -2.03 10.21 -10.56
CA LYS A 18 -0.82 10.55 -11.30
C LYS A 18 0.39 9.83 -10.74
N ALA A 19 0.24 8.53 -10.49
CA ALA A 19 1.33 7.73 -9.94
C ALA A 19 2.59 7.87 -10.78
N TRP A 20 3.72 7.97 -10.10
CA TRP A 20 5.01 8.16 -10.78
C TRP A 20 5.34 6.91 -11.59
N PRO A 21 5.68 7.05 -12.89
CA PRO A 21 5.95 5.87 -13.74
C PRO A 21 7.01 4.93 -13.18
N GLU A 22 8.06 5.48 -12.57
CA GLU A 22 9.13 4.68 -11.98
C GLU A 22 8.64 3.84 -10.80
N ILE A 23 7.64 4.31 -10.06
CA ILE A 23 7.05 3.55 -8.95
C ILE A 23 6.28 2.34 -9.49
N LEU A 24 5.51 2.54 -10.55
CA LEU A 24 4.78 1.45 -11.21
C LEU A 24 5.73 0.39 -11.74
N GLU A 25 6.86 0.83 -12.30
CA GLU A 25 7.90 -0.05 -12.79
C GLU A 25 8.55 -0.85 -11.66
N GLN A 26 8.85 -0.21 -10.54
CA GLN A 26 9.43 -0.89 -9.37
C GLN A 26 8.48 -1.95 -8.80
N ILE A 27 7.20 -1.65 -8.72
CA ILE A 27 6.18 -2.61 -8.27
C ILE A 27 6.16 -3.82 -9.19
N GLN A 28 6.18 -3.61 -10.50
CA GLN A 28 6.20 -4.69 -11.48
C GLN A 28 7.48 -5.53 -11.37
N GLN A 29 8.62 -4.90 -11.25
CA GLN A 29 9.91 -5.59 -11.13
C GLN A 29 10.00 -6.40 -9.83
N ALA A 30 9.33 -5.96 -8.78
CA ALA A 30 9.27 -6.71 -7.52
C ALA A 30 8.39 -7.96 -7.59
N GLY A 31 7.73 -8.19 -8.73
CA GLY A 31 6.88 -9.37 -8.93
C GLY A 31 5.44 -9.18 -8.47
N LEU A 32 5.06 -7.96 -8.16
CA LEU A 32 3.68 -7.65 -7.77
C LEU A 32 2.83 -7.37 -9.00
N GLN A 33 1.62 -7.91 -9.01
CA GLN A 33 0.65 -7.68 -10.08
C GLN A 33 -0.73 -7.47 -9.49
N ASN A 34 -1.62 -6.90 -10.28
CA ASN A 34 -3.00 -6.59 -9.86
C ASN A 34 -3.04 -5.84 -8.53
N PHE A 35 -2.06 -4.97 -8.33
CA PHE A 35 -1.97 -4.15 -7.13
C PHE A 35 -3.12 -3.14 -7.13
N SER A 36 -3.97 -3.24 -6.12
CA SER A 36 -5.19 -2.45 -6.04
C SER A 36 -5.33 -1.85 -4.65
N ILE A 37 -5.85 -0.62 -4.59
CA ILE A 37 -6.16 0.04 -3.34
C ILE A 37 -7.61 0.49 -3.40
N PHE A 38 -8.37 0.15 -2.37
CA PHE A 38 -9.79 0.49 -2.25
C PHE A 38 -9.97 1.42 -1.06
N ILE A 39 -10.90 2.34 -1.19
CA ILE A 39 -11.27 3.25 -0.11
C ILE A 39 -12.72 3.00 0.28
N THR A 40 -13.00 3.03 1.58
CA THR A 40 -14.35 2.92 2.09
C THR A 40 -14.51 3.73 3.37
N GLU A 41 -15.76 3.99 3.74
CA GLU A 41 -16.08 4.64 5.00
C GLU A 41 -16.78 3.64 5.92
N LEU A 42 -16.30 3.53 7.15
CA LEU A 42 -16.88 2.69 8.19
C LEU A 42 -17.04 3.53 9.45
N GLU A 43 -18.28 3.64 9.93
CA GLU A 43 -18.59 4.36 11.18
C GLU A 43 -18.01 5.78 11.21
N GLY A 44 -18.13 6.50 10.08
CA GLY A 44 -17.67 7.88 9.97
C GLY A 44 -16.18 8.05 9.76
N LYS A 45 -15.43 6.98 9.61
CA LYS A 45 -13.98 7.02 9.37
C LYS A 45 -13.64 6.41 8.01
N LYS A 46 -12.59 6.91 7.40
CA LYS A 46 -12.12 6.42 6.10
C LYS A 46 -11.03 5.39 6.28
N TYR A 47 -11.09 4.33 5.47
CA TYR A 47 -10.12 3.23 5.49
C TYR A 47 -9.70 2.86 4.08
N LEU A 48 -8.47 2.36 3.98
CA LEU A 48 -7.92 1.82 2.74
C LEU A 48 -7.73 0.31 2.88
N PHE A 49 -8.07 -0.40 1.82
CA PHE A 49 -7.83 -1.83 1.69
C PHE A 49 -6.94 -2.03 0.49
N SER A 50 -5.93 -2.87 0.61
CA SER A 50 -5.00 -3.15 -0.47
C SER A 50 -5.04 -4.63 -0.81
N TYR A 51 -4.97 -4.91 -2.10
CA TYR A 51 -4.87 -6.26 -2.65
C TYR A 51 -3.74 -6.27 -3.67
N PHE A 52 -2.94 -7.33 -3.65
CA PHE A 52 -1.97 -7.57 -4.71
C PHE A 52 -1.71 -9.06 -4.84
N GLU A 53 -1.15 -9.44 -5.98
CA GLU A 53 -0.70 -10.80 -6.25
C GLU A 53 0.81 -10.78 -6.43
N TYR A 54 1.46 -11.82 -5.95
CA TYR A 54 2.92 -11.95 -6.05
C TYR A 54 3.25 -13.16 -6.91
N LYS A 55 4.06 -12.97 -7.95
CA LYS A 55 4.45 -14.01 -8.89
C LYS A 55 5.93 -14.38 -8.83
N GLY A 56 6.64 -13.90 -7.80
CA GLY A 56 8.05 -14.23 -7.59
C GLY A 56 8.25 -15.49 -6.78
N ASN A 57 9.50 -15.74 -6.41
CA ASN A 57 9.91 -16.95 -5.67
C ASN A 57 10.31 -16.69 -4.22
N ASP A 58 10.61 -15.44 -3.85
CA ASP A 58 11.04 -15.06 -2.51
C ASP A 58 10.52 -13.67 -2.19
N PHE A 59 9.34 -13.66 -1.58
CA PHE A 59 8.63 -12.41 -1.28
C PHE A 59 9.46 -11.49 -0.38
N SER A 60 10.04 -12.04 0.68
CA SER A 60 10.82 -11.23 1.63
C SER A 60 12.02 -10.58 0.96
N SER A 61 12.73 -11.33 0.12
CA SER A 61 13.90 -10.81 -0.61
C SER A 61 13.50 -9.73 -1.60
N ASP A 62 12.42 -9.95 -2.35
CA ASP A 62 11.95 -8.98 -3.34
C ASP A 62 11.43 -7.70 -2.68
N MET A 63 10.76 -7.81 -1.52
CA MET A 63 10.32 -6.65 -0.77
C MET A 63 11.50 -5.88 -0.17
N GLU A 64 12.54 -6.58 0.25
CA GLU A 64 13.76 -5.94 0.73
C GLU A 64 14.43 -5.12 -0.37
N LYS A 65 14.49 -5.67 -1.58
CA LYS A 65 15.07 -4.97 -2.73
C LYS A 65 14.32 -3.69 -3.06
N ILE A 66 12.99 -3.74 -3.09
CA ILE A 66 12.18 -2.56 -3.41
C ILE A 66 12.31 -1.51 -2.31
N SER A 67 12.49 -1.92 -1.06
CA SER A 67 12.64 -1.00 0.08
C SER A 67 13.93 -0.19 0.03
N LYS A 68 14.92 -0.64 -0.72
CA LYS A 68 16.20 0.06 -0.90
C LYS A 68 16.16 1.10 -2.01
N ASN A 69 15.12 1.13 -2.82
CA ASN A 69 14.98 2.10 -3.90
C ASN A 69 14.63 3.46 -3.31
N THR A 70 15.45 4.48 -3.60
CA THR A 70 15.27 5.81 -3.02
C THR A 70 13.99 6.49 -3.44
N LEU A 71 13.57 6.29 -4.69
CA LEU A 71 12.32 6.88 -5.19
C LEU A 71 11.11 6.21 -4.54
N MET A 72 11.17 4.89 -4.34
CA MET A 72 10.14 4.15 -3.63
C MET A 72 10.01 4.64 -2.18
N GLN A 73 11.14 4.91 -1.52
CA GLN A 73 11.14 5.46 -0.17
C GLN A 73 10.45 6.83 -0.12
N LYS A 74 10.67 7.66 -1.13
CA LYS A 74 9.98 8.96 -1.24
C LYS A 74 8.48 8.78 -1.43
N TRP A 75 8.09 7.85 -2.29
CA TRP A 75 6.68 7.53 -2.51
C TRP A 75 6.01 7.06 -1.22
N TRP A 76 6.64 6.14 -0.51
CA TRP A 76 6.10 5.66 0.76
C TRP A 76 6.00 6.75 1.81
N LYS A 77 6.96 7.67 1.84
CA LYS A 77 6.90 8.80 2.76
C LYS A 77 5.68 9.68 2.46
N GLU A 78 5.42 9.95 1.18
CA GLU A 78 4.26 10.74 0.79
C GLU A 78 2.95 10.02 1.11
N THR A 79 2.85 8.74 0.78
CA THR A 79 1.62 7.98 1.03
C THR A 79 1.39 7.75 2.52
N SER A 80 2.43 7.44 3.28
CA SER A 80 2.29 7.19 4.72
C SER A 80 1.90 8.46 5.49
N SER A 81 2.24 9.64 4.98
CA SER A 81 1.82 10.90 5.62
C SER A 81 0.31 11.09 5.62
N CYS A 82 -0.39 10.39 4.73
CA CYS A 82 -1.86 10.44 4.61
C CYS A 82 -2.55 9.32 5.39
N GLN A 83 -1.81 8.35 5.89
CA GLN A 83 -2.34 7.12 6.47
C GLN A 83 -2.33 7.18 7.99
N ILE A 84 -3.31 6.51 8.61
CA ILE A 84 -3.41 6.38 10.06
C ILE A 84 -3.38 4.90 10.40
N PRO A 85 -2.24 4.38 10.92
CA PRO A 85 -2.16 2.98 11.30
C PRO A 85 -3.19 2.61 12.36
N LEU A 86 -3.69 1.38 12.30
CA LEU A 86 -4.66 0.86 13.25
C LEU A 86 -3.94 0.23 14.44
N HIS A 87 -4.59 0.25 15.61
CA HIS A 87 -4.12 -0.45 16.81
C HIS A 87 -2.69 -0.08 17.24
N GLY A 88 -2.27 1.16 16.93
CA GLY A 88 -0.92 1.60 17.28
C GLY A 88 0.20 0.97 16.46
N ASN A 89 -0.13 0.32 15.34
CA ASN A 89 0.87 -0.24 14.44
C ASN A 89 1.77 0.87 13.87
N SER A 90 3.00 0.51 13.52
CA SER A 90 3.96 1.49 12.98
C SER A 90 5.00 0.80 12.09
N GLY A 91 5.75 1.61 11.33
CA GLY A 91 6.82 1.13 10.48
C GLY A 91 6.35 0.11 9.46
N ASN A 92 7.05 -1.01 9.36
CA ASN A 92 6.72 -2.08 8.41
C ASN A 92 5.39 -2.77 8.70
N ASN A 93 4.83 -2.56 9.89
CA ASN A 93 3.57 -3.14 10.32
C ASN A 93 2.43 -2.11 10.34
N ALA A 94 2.61 -0.97 9.66
CA ALA A 94 1.59 0.09 9.64
C ALA A 94 0.28 -0.40 9.05
N TRP A 95 0.34 -1.15 7.96
CA TRP A 95 -0.84 -1.80 7.37
C TRP A 95 -1.16 -3.07 8.15
N SER A 96 -2.42 -3.23 8.54
CA SER A 96 -2.88 -4.45 9.20
C SER A 96 -3.17 -5.52 8.16
N ALA A 97 -2.53 -6.68 8.29
CA ALA A 97 -2.81 -7.82 7.43
C ALA A 97 -4.20 -8.37 7.75
N MET A 98 -4.87 -8.86 6.70
CA MET A 98 -6.16 -9.53 6.85
C MET A 98 -5.99 -11.02 6.55
N GLU A 99 -6.62 -11.85 7.36
CA GLU A 99 -6.60 -13.29 7.15
C GLU A 99 -7.47 -13.65 5.95
N MET A 100 -6.94 -14.47 5.05
CA MET A 100 -7.74 -15.02 3.96
C MET A 100 -8.61 -16.15 4.54
N LEU A 101 -9.90 -15.91 4.61
CA LEU A 101 -10.83 -16.90 5.14
C LEU A 101 -11.20 -17.95 4.10
N PHE A 102 -11.31 -17.55 2.84
CA PHE A 102 -11.77 -18.45 1.78
C PHE A 102 -11.19 -18.01 0.43
N HIS A 103 -10.78 -19.00 -0.35
CA HIS A 103 -10.32 -18.76 -1.72
C HIS A 103 -10.74 -19.94 -2.60
N GLN A 104 -11.31 -19.65 -3.77
CA GLN A 104 -11.60 -20.64 -4.78
C GLN A 104 -10.94 -20.20 -6.08
N ALA A 105 -10.04 -21.04 -6.58
CA ALA A 105 -9.37 -20.78 -7.85
C ALA A 105 -10.31 -21.03 -9.04
#